data_7e06a4e56999ec91364f597f397493cc
#
_entry.id   7e06a4e56999ec91364f597f397493cc
#
_cell.length_a   1.000
_cell.length_b   1.000
_cell.length_c   1.000
_cell.angle_alpha   90.00
_cell.angle_beta   90.00
_cell.angle_gamma   90.00
#
_symmetry.space_group_name_H-M   'P 1'
#
loop_
_entity.id
_entity.type
_entity.pdbx_description
1 polymer ?
#
loop_
_entity_poly.entity_id
_entity_poly.type
_entity_poly.pdbx_seq_one_letter_code
_entity_poly.pdbx_strand_id
1 'polypeptide(L)'
;MSYRLFGAETSAYSTKMRSYLKYKAFSFDWVPRTQDSEEELKRLSRFGTLPVLVTSSGFAVHDTTPMMEALEADSPEPSATPADPATAFLACVLEEYADVWLAKSAFHYRWTRKKDQRLAAQRSIEEYYPAGAPGDRKATEDLAIETMAGQLKTMQLDGELGPVVEKSFKKFIKLLDEHLKKHLFIFGDRPSIADFAIAGQLIQMLKDPTPTKIIEKDGEFVAKWCEFMSAPMASGPFAALDDLKETLAPLFAEDLAAFFLPWAAENLESALAGNESFEVTFGKDTLKLAPLRSAARSFRELRRKFLMGQTIEPLKAFTDATESTVFLLRPPRQDQRPPRDEPVTESETPEADASETSEAEAAQPRDGESGEESDATRRRKRRRRRRGGRNRGEGEDVSGEVMADGEADAAAEDDVVNGAASASDDGAAPTPDDDAQD
;
A
#
# COMPACT_ATOMS: atom_id res chain seq x y z
N MET A 1 -5.55 -27.44 1.14
CA MET A 1 -4.36 -26.67 1.60
C MET A 1 -4.88 -25.65 2.58
N SER A 2 -4.27 -25.47 3.74
CA SER A 2 -4.65 -24.44 4.69
C SER A 2 -3.66 -23.28 4.57
N TYR A 3 -4.17 -22.08 4.47
CA TYR A 3 -3.38 -20.86 4.50
C TYR A 3 -3.29 -20.33 5.94
N ARG A 4 -2.32 -19.47 6.21
CA ARG A 4 -2.31 -18.63 7.42
C ARG A 4 -2.36 -17.17 6.98
N LEU A 5 -3.32 -16.42 7.48
CA LEU A 5 -3.47 -15.00 7.18
C LEU A 5 -3.09 -14.19 8.43
N PHE A 6 -1.90 -13.60 8.39
CA PHE A 6 -1.49 -12.60 9.37
C PHE A 6 -2.17 -11.28 9.07
N GLY A 7 -2.80 -10.70 10.05
CA GLY A 7 -3.55 -9.45 9.84
C GLY A 7 -3.90 -8.77 11.15
N ALA A 8 -4.54 -7.60 11.04
CA ALA A 8 -5.08 -6.87 12.18
C ALA A 8 -6.57 -6.58 11.99
N GLU A 9 -7.33 -6.63 13.08
CA GLU A 9 -8.76 -6.30 13.10
C GLU A 9 -9.02 -4.80 12.80
N THR A 10 -7.97 -3.99 12.95
CA THR A 10 -7.98 -2.56 12.67
C THR A 10 -7.52 -2.21 11.25
N SER A 11 -7.01 -3.20 10.49
CA SER A 11 -6.51 -3.03 9.12
C SER A 11 -7.60 -3.24 8.07
N ALA A 12 -7.74 -2.27 7.16
CA ALA A 12 -8.65 -2.33 6.02
C ALA A 12 -8.24 -3.42 5.01
N TYR A 13 -6.96 -3.53 4.73
CA TYR A 13 -6.41 -4.53 3.82
C TYR A 13 -6.52 -5.95 4.38
N SER A 14 -6.36 -6.12 5.69
CA SER A 14 -6.62 -7.40 6.36
C SER A 14 -8.10 -7.78 6.29
N THR A 15 -9.01 -6.80 6.42
CA THR A 15 -10.45 -6.98 6.25
C THR A 15 -10.80 -7.37 4.80
N LYS A 16 -10.23 -6.67 3.79
CA LYS A 16 -10.33 -6.98 2.36
C LYS A 16 -9.99 -8.45 2.11
N MET A 17 -8.80 -8.85 2.53
CA MET A 17 -8.28 -10.19 2.25
C MET A 17 -9.06 -11.29 2.98
N ARG A 18 -9.44 -11.06 4.24
CA ARG A 18 -10.24 -12.01 5.03
C ARG A 18 -11.63 -12.23 4.42
N SER A 19 -12.29 -11.16 3.97
CA SER A 19 -13.58 -11.25 3.27
C SER A 19 -13.46 -12.03 1.96
N TYR A 20 -12.43 -11.75 1.17
CA TYR A 20 -12.15 -12.46 -0.07
C TYR A 20 -11.90 -13.96 0.14
N LEU A 21 -11.05 -14.35 1.11
CA LEU A 21 -10.79 -15.76 1.40
C LEU A 21 -12.04 -16.51 1.85
N LYS A 22 -12.92 -15.85 2.62
CA LYS A 22 -14.23 -16.41 2.99
C LYS A 22 -15.12 -16.63 1.76
N TYR A 23 -15.21 -15.65 0.87
CA TYR A 23 -15.96 -15.75 -0.37
C TYR A 23 -15.49 -16.91 -1.25
N LYS A 24 -14.20 -17.07 -1.38
CA LYS A 24 -13.55 -18.16 -2.13
C LYS A 24 -13.64 -19.52 -1.42
N ALA A 25 -14.18 -19.57 -0.20
CA ALA A 25 -14.22 -20.76 0.65
C ALA A 25 -12.84 -21.40 0.89
N PHE A 26 -11.78 -20.60 0.87
CA PHE A 26 -10.46 -21.07 1.25
C PHE A 26 -10.39 -21.34 2.76
N SER A 27 -9.78 -22.49 3.12
CA SER A 27 -9.46 -22.79 4.52
C SER A 27 -8.22 -21.99 4.93
N PHE A 28 -8.35 -21.17 5.97
CA PHE A 28 -7.23 -20.39 6.51
C PHE A 28 -7.34 -20.21 8.03
N ASP A 29 -6.18 -20.11 8.66
CA ASP A 29 -6.05 -19.74 10.05
C ASP A 29 -5.78 -18.24 10.13
N TRP A 30 -6.63 -17.50 10.84
CA TRP A 30 -6.41 -16.09 11.14
C TRP A 30 -5.38 -15.96 12.25
N VAL A 31 -4.28 -15.26 11.99
CA VAL A 31 -3.24 -14.96 12.96
C VAL A 31 -3.24 -13.45 13.21
N PRO A 32 -3.85 -12.98 14.30
CA PRO A 32 -3.88 -11.57 14.61
C PRO A 32 -2.48 -11.06 14.94
N ARG A 33 -2.17 -9.83 14.57
CA ARG A 33 -0.94 -9.15 14.97
C ARG A 33 -1.02 -8.81 16.45
N THR A 34 -0.30 -9.55 17.26
CA THR A 34 -0.17 -9.37 18.70
C THR A 34 1.30 -9.35 19.08
N GLN A 35 1.60 -8.99 20.33
CA GLN A 35 2.96 -9.08 20.87
C GLN A 35 3.56 -10.49 20.63
N ASP A 36 2.76 -11.54 20.77
CA ASP A 36 3.23 -12.93 20.64
C ASP A 36 3.51 -13.32 19.18
N SER A 37 2.77 -12.78 18.21
CA SER A 37 2.94 -13.07 16.78
C SER A 37 3.96 -12.16 16.08
N GLU A 38 4.40 -11.08 16.73
CA GLU A 38 5.22 -10.02 16.13
C GLU A 38 6.56 -10.50 15.61
N GLU A 39 7.25 -11.39 16.34
CA GLU A 39 8.53 -11.93 15.89
C GLU A 39 8.39 -12.82 14.65
N GLU A 40 7.32 -13.61 14.56
CA GLU A 40 7.06 -14.41 13.38
C GLU A 40 6.71 -13.50 12.19
N LEU A 41 5.88 -12.50 12.40
CA LEU A 41 5.53 -11.53 11.37
C LEU A 41 6.76 -10.80 10.82
N LYS A 42 7.69 -10.35 11.67
CA LYS A 42 8.96 -9.71 11.24
C LYS A 42 9.84 -10.63 10.40
N ARG A 43 9.79 -11.94 10.62
CA ARG A 43 10.51 -12.92 9.80
C ARG A 43 9.85 -13.12 8.42
N LEU A 44 8.52 -13.05 8.38
CA LEU A 44 7.72 -13.22 7.17
C LEU A 44 7.66 -11.94 6.33
N SER A 45 7.63 -10.77 6.97
CA SER A 45 7.50 -9.47 6.32
C SER A 45 8.64 -8.55 6.72
N ARG A 46 9.50 -8.19 5.77
CA ARG A 46 10.62 -7.27 6.00
C ARG A 46 10.18 -5.92 6.57
N PHE A 47 9.00 -5.47 6.18
CA PHE A 47 8.47 -4.15 6.55
C PHE A 47 7.34 -4.22 7.59
N GLY A 48 6.97 -5.42 8.07
CA GLY A 48 5.87 -5.61 9.01
C GLY A 48 4.49 -5.30 8.44
N THR A 49 4.37 -5.14 7.11
CA THR A 49 3.11 -4.79 6.45
C THR A 49 2.07 -5.90 6.55
N LEU A 50 0.81 -5.52 6.65
CA LEU A 50 -0.34 -6.42 6.73
C LEU A 50 -1.31 -6.19 5.56
N PRO A 51 -2.00 -7.26 5.13
CA PRO A 51 -1.87 -8.65 5.57
C PRO A 51 -0.68 -9.36 4.97
N VAL A 52 -0.30 -10.51 5.57
CA VAL A 52 0.63 -11.48 4.98
C VAL A 52 -0.07 -12.81 4.84
N LEU A 53 -0.15 -13.33 3.63
CA LEU A 53 -0.71 -14.66 3.34
C LEU A 53 0.43 -15.68 3.26
N VAL A 54 0.38 -16.68 4.13
CA VAL A 54 1.37 -17.78 4.13
C VAL A 54 0.72 -19.05 3.60
N THR A 55 1.31 -19.61 2.56
CA THR A 55 0.86 -20.87 1.95
C THR A 55 1.25 -22.08 2.81
N SER A 56 0.66 -23.24 2.53
CA SER A 56 1.03 -24.48 3.22
C SER A 56 2.50 -24.92 2.98
N SER A 57 3.16 -24.39 1.95
CA SER A 57 4.60 -24.57 1.71
C SER A 57 5.49 -23.58 2.48
N GLY A 58 4.90 -22.66 3.24
CA GLY A 58 5.63 -21.64 3.99
C GLY A 58 6.02 -20.40 3.18
N PHE A 59 5.56 -20.28 1.93
CA PHE A 59 5.80 -19.10 1.11
C PHE A 59 4.89 -17.96 1.56
N ALA A 60 5.47 -16.78 1.84
CA ALA A 60 4.76 -15.58 2.25
C ALA A 60 4.52 -14.65 1.06
N VAL A 61 3.28 -14.22 0.90
CA VAL A 61 2.86 -13.26 -0.13
C VAL A 61 2.39 -11.98 0.55
N HIS A 62 2.82 -10.85 0.01
CA HIS A 62 2.48 -9.51 0.46
C HIS A 62 1.70 -8.78 -0.62
N ASP A 63 0.98 -7.73 -0.22
CA ASP A 63 0.11 -6.93 -1.08
C ASP A 63 -1.15 -7.69 -1.55
N THR A 64 -2.31 -7.11 -1.27
CA THR A 64 -3.61 -7.78 -1.45
C THR A 64 -3.97 -8.00 -2.92
N THR A 65 -3.60 -7.08 -3.82
CA THR A 65 -3.90 -7.21 -5.25
C THR A 65 -3.19 -8.41 -5.88
N PRO A 66 -1.84 -8.55 -5.80
CA PRO A 66 -1.18 -9.76 -6.31
C PRO A 66 -1.55 -11.04 -5.55
N MET A 67 -1.91 -10.96 -4.24
CA MET A 67 -2.47 -12.13 -3.53
C MET A 67 -3.76 -12.61 -4.19
N MET A 68 -4.69 -11.70 -4.46
CA MET A 68 -5.98 -12.02 -5.06
C MET A 68 -5.81 -12.49 -6.50
N GLU A 69 -4.96 -11.85 -7.30
CA GLU A 69 -4.65 -12.27 -8.68
C GLU A 69 -4.08 -13.72 -8.73
N ALA A 70 -3.15 -14.05 -7.84
CA ALA A 70 -2.59 -15.40 -7.77
C ALA A 70 -3.65 -16.44 -7.36
N LEU A 71 -4.50 -16.11 -6.38
CA LEU A 71 -5.56 -17.02 -5.93
C LEU A 71 -6.69 -17.19 -6.96
N GLU A 72 -7.01 -16.13 -7.74
CA GLU A 72 -7.94 -16.23 -8.87
C GLU A 72 -7.40 -17.15 -9.98
N ALA A 73 -6.09 -17.08 -10.27
CA ALA A 73 -5.46 -17.93 -11.26
C ALA A 73 -5.46 -19.41 -10.83
N ASP A 74 -5.22 -19.70 -9.55
CA ASP A 74 -5.18 -21.05 -9.00
C ASP A 74 -6.59 -21.64 -8.78
N SER A 75 -7.57 -20.83 -8.45
CA SER A 75 -8.95 -21.22 -8.15
C SER A 75 -9.93 -20.20 -8.72
N PRO A 76 -10.28 -20.29 -10.01
CA PRO A 76 -11.08 -19.26 -10.67
C PRO A 76 -12.51 -19.13 -10.14
N GLU A 77 -13.09 -20.18 -9.56
CA GLU A 77 -14.47 -20.16 -9.05
C GLU A 77 -14.54 -20.26 -7.53
N PRO A 78 -15.49 -19.55 -6.89
CA PRO A 78 -16.31 -18.48 -7.46
C PRO A 78 -15.47 -17.27 -7.83
N SER A 79 -15.58 -16.77 -9.08
CA SER A 79 -14.77 -15.66 -9.56
C SER A 79 -15.12 -14.35 -8.85
N ALA A 80 -14.08 -13.57 -8.50
CA ALA A 80 -14.18 -12.18 -8.05
C ALA A 80 -13.81 -11.17 -9.15
N THR A 81 -13.55 -11.66 -10.37
CA THR A 81 -13.24 -10.82 -11.52
C THR A 81 -14.33 -10.99 -12.59
N PRO A 82 -14.99 -9.92 -13.04
CA PRO A 82 -15.94 -9.99 -14.16
C PRO A 82 -15.28 -10.61 -15.40
N ALA A 83 -16.02 -11.47 -16.11
CA ALA A 83 -15.52 -12.09 -17.33
C ALA A 83 -15.48 -11.12 -18.52
N ASP A 84 -16.36 -10.11 -18.52
CA ASP A 84 -16.33 -9.04 -19.54
C ASP A 84 -15.13 -8.11 -19.29
N PRO A 85 -14.23 -7.92 -20.27
CA PRO A 85 -13.01 -7.14 -20.07
C PRO A 85 -13.24 -5.67 -19.70
N ALA A 86 -14.37 -5.07 -20.10
CA ALA A 86 -14.69 -3.69 -19.76
C ALA A 86 -14.99 -3.56 -18.27
N THR A 87 -15.92 -4.38 -17.76
CA THR A 87 -16.27 -4.40 -16.32
C THR A 87 -15.11 -4.90 -15.47
N ALA A 88 -14.29 -5.85 -15.94
CA ALA A 88 -13.08 -6.29 -15.27
C ALA A 88 -12.08 -5.14 -15.06
N PHE A 89 -11.85 -4.31 -16.09
CA PHE A 89 -10.98 -3.16 -15.96
C PHE A 89 -11.57 -2.09 -15.01
N LEU A 90 -12.88 -1.81 -15.10
CA LEU A 90 -13.53 -0.86 -14.18
C LEU A 90 -13.47 -1.33 -12.72
N ALA A 91 -13.51 -2.64 -12.48
CA ALA A 91 -13.28 -3.21 -11.15
C ALA A 91 -11.85 -2.95 -10.65
N CYS A 92 -10.83 -3.07 -11.51
CA CYS A 92 -9.46 -2.70 -11.15
C CYS A 92 -9.32 -1.19 -10.83
N VAL A 93 -10.03 -0.31 -11.55
CA VAL A 93 -10.02 1.14 -11.25
C VAL A 93 -10.59 1.43 -9.86
N LEU A 94 -11.71 0.77 -9.51
CA LEU A 94 -12.33 0.94 -8.21
C LEU A 94 -11.55 0.30 -7.06
N GLU A 95 -10.85 -0.82 -7.32
CA GLU A 95 -9.91 -1.41 -6.36
C GLU A 95 -8.77 -0.42 -6.06
N GLU A 96 -8.12 0.12 -7.09
CA GLU A 96 -7.04 1.11 -6.95
C GLU A 96 -7.53 2.39 -6.23
N TYR A 97 -8.74 2.87 -6.58
CA TYR A 97 -9.37 3.98 -5.87
C TYR A 97 -9.52 3.69 -4.38
N ALA A 98 -9.99 2.50 -4.02
CA ALA A 98 -10.20 2.13 -2.63
C ALA A 98 -8.88 2.02 -1.86
N ASP A 99 -7.89 1.34 -2.45
CA ASP A 99 -6.62 1.06 -1.79
C ASP A 99 -5.73 2.32 -1.67
N VAL A 100 -5.91 3.33 -2.53
CA VAL A 100 -5.07 4.53 -2.54
C VAL A 100 -5.81 5.78 -2.06
N TRP A 101 -7.01 6.03 -2.56
CA TRP A 101 -7.71 7.31 -2.31
C TRP A 101 -8.71 7.22 -1.17
N LEU A 102 -9.54 6.19 -1.14
CA LEU A 102 -10.49 5.98 -0.04
C LEU A 102 -9.74 5.68 1.27
N ALA A 103 -8.60 5.00 1.20
CA ALA A 103 -7.68 4.82 2.32
C ALA A 103 -7.21 6.16 2.91
N LYS A 104 -6.90 7.17 2.07
CA LYS A 104 -6.59 8.54 2.57
C LYS A 104 -7.75 9.15 3.34
N SER A 105 -8.98 8.96 2.86
CA SER A 105 -10.18 9.44 3.56
C SER A 105 -10.35 8.74 4.91
N ALA A 106 -10.16 7.41 4.96
CA ALA A 106 -10.21 6.62 6.19
C ALA A 106 -9.16 7.10 7.21
N PHE A 107 -7.92 7.25 6.76
CA PHE A 107 -6.81 7.72 7.60
C PHE A 107 -7.04 9.14 8.10
N HIS A 108 -7.50 10.06 7.22
CA HIS A 108 -7.81 11.42 7.58
C HIS A 108 -8.85 11.50 8.69
N TYR A 109 -10.02 10.85 8.53
CA TYR A 109 -11.06 10.89 9.57
C TYR A 109 -10.57 10.30 10.88
N ARG A 110 -9.90 9.16 10.84
CA ARG A 110 -9.40 8.46 12.03
C ARG A 110 -8.40 9.29 12.84
N TRP A 111 -7.47 9.97 12.16
CA TRP A 111 -6.32 10.59 12.85
C TRP A 111 -6.36 12.12 12.93
N THR A 112 -7.39 12.79 12.40
CA THR A 112 -7.58 14.24 12.60
C THR A 112 -8.63 14.58 13.65
N ARG A 113 -9.46 13.62 14.08
CA ARG A 113 -10.56 13.85 15.01
C ARG A 113 -10.27 13.22 16.37
N LYS A 114 -10.17 14.02 17.44
CA LYS A 114 -9.77 13.57 18.79
C LYS A 114 -10.52 12.34 19.30
N LYS A 115 -11.84 12.24 19.02
CA LYS A 115 -12.65 11.11 19.46
C LYS A 115 -12.32 9.84 18.67
N ASP A 116 -12.15 9.98 17.36
CA ASP A 116 -11.82 8.88 16.46
C ASP A 116 -10.42 8.36 16.76
N GLN A 117 -9.41 9.26 16.90
CA GLN A 117 -8.03 8.93 17.31
C GLN A 117 -7.99 8.06 18.56
N ARG A 118 -8.70 8.50 19.61
CA ARG A 118 -8.67 7.79 20.91
C ARG A 118 -9.26 6.39 20.80
N LEU A 119 -10.41 6.24 20.14
CA LEU A 119 -11.04 4.94 19.96
C LEU A 119 -10.21 4.02 19.04
N ALA A 120 -9.58 4.57 18.02
CA ALA A 120 -8.70 3.82 17.14
C ALA A 120 -7.45 3.31 17.90
N ALA A 121 -6.79 4.19 18.67
CA ALA A 121 -5.65 3.83 19.50
C ALA A 121 -6.01 2.74 20.52
N GLN A 122 -7.16 2.88 21.20
CA GLN A 122 -7.64 1.88 22.17
C GLN A 122 -7.82 0.51 21.53
N ARG A 123 -8.51 0.44 20.37
CA ARG A 123 -8.71 -0.82 19.64
C ARG A 123 -7.39 -1.46 19.21
N SER A 124 -6.47 -0.66 18.70
CA SER A 124 -5.15 -1.17 18.26
C SER A 124 -4.33 -1.72 19.42
N ILE A 125 -4.34 -1.04 20.57
CA ILE A 125 -3.62 -1.47 21.77
C ILE A 125 -4.27 -2.74 22.37
N GLU A 126 -5.59 -2.80 22.45
CA GLU A 126 -6.33 -3.98 22.92
C GLU A 126 -6.08 -5.20 22.04
N GLU A 127 -5.97 -5.01 20.72
CA GLU A 127 -5.64 -6.07 19.80
C GLU A 127 -4.19 -6.54 19.95
N TYR A 128 -3.25 -5.59 20.04
CA TYR A 128 -1.83 -5.92 20.13
C TYR A 128 -1.44 -6.54 21.47
N TYR A 129 -2.07 -6.11 22.57
CA TYR A 129 -1.89 -6.60 23.92
C TYR A 129 -3.15 -7.24 24.49
N PRO A 130 -3.53 -8.45 24.04
CA PRO A 130 -4.78 -9.08 24.50
C PRO A 130 -4.80 -9.40 25.99
N ALA A 131 -3.63 -9.57 26.63
CA ALA A 131 -3.50 -9.71 28.08
C ALA A 131 -3.43 -8.39 28.85
N GLY A 132 -3.49 -7.26 28.14
CA GLY A 132 -3.36 -5.91 28.69
C GLY A 132 -2.00 -5.28 28.37
N ALA A 133 -2.02 -3.98 28.03
CA ALA A 133 -0.80 -3.24 27.74
C ALA A 133 0.08 -3.10 28.99
N PRO A 134 1.40 -3.23 28.88
CA PRO A 134 2.32 -3.00 29.98
C PRO A 134 2.35 -1.52 30.38
N GLY A 135 2.56 -1.25 31.67
CA GLY A 135 2.74 0.10 32.19
C GLY A 135 1.49 1.00 32.15
N ASP A 136 1.68 2.28 31.88
CA ASP A 136 0.58 3.27 31.82
C ASP A 136 -0.15 3.19 30.46
N ARG A 137 -1.33 2.59 30.46
CA ARG A 137 -2.19 2.47 29.28
C ARG A 137 -2.44 3.83 28.60
N LYS A 138 -2.64 4.88 29.39
CA LYS A 138 -2.90 6.22 28.81
C LYS A 138 -1.67 6.74 28.06
N ALA A 139 -0.49 6.57 28.61
CA ALA A 139 0.75 6.95 27.93
C ALA A 139 0.94 6.17 26.62
N THR A 140 0.62 4.87 26.60
CA THR A 140 0.65 4.05 25.38
C THR A 140 -0.36 4.53 24.35
N GLU A 141 -1.60 4.87 24.76
CA GLU A 141 -2.61 5.45 23.87
C GLU A 141 -2.16 6.80 23.28
N ASP A 142 -1.63 7.69 24.13
CA ASP A 142 -1.17 9.01 23.69
C ASP A 142 0.01 8.89 22.70
N LEU A 143 0.95 7.98 22.93
CA LEU A 143 2.07 7.70 22.03
C LEU A 143 1.60 7.12 20.68
N ALA A 144 0.66 6.18 20.71
CA ALA A 144 0.07 5.63 19.47
C ALA A 144 -0.62 6.73 18.66
N ILE A 145 -1.38 7.62 19.30
CA ILE A 145 -2.03 8.75 18.64
C ILE A 145 -0.99 9.70 18.03
N GLU A 146 0.05 10.08 18.78
CA GLU A 146 1.10 10.97 18.31
C GLU A 146 1.81 10.39 17.10
N THR A 147 2.17 9.10 17.17
CA THR A 147 2.84 8.38 16.09
C THR A 147 1.99 8.38 14.81
N MET A 148 0.73 7.97 14.92
CA MET A 148 -0.17 7.89 13.76
C MET A 148 -0.57 9.27 13.22
N ALA A 149 -0.81 10.25 14.09
CA ALA A 149 -1.06 11.62 13.66
C ALA A 149 0.16 12.23 12.95
N GLY A 150 1.37 11.84 13.33
CA GLY A 150 2.60 12.20 12.64
C GLY A 150 2.63 11.77 11.16
N GLN A 151 2.00 10.64 10.83
CA GLN A 151 1.91 10.14 9.45
C GLN A 151 0.97 10.97 8.56
N LEU A 152 0.07 11.78 9.13
CA LEU A 152 -0.75 12.70 8.33
C LEU A 152 0.08 13.59 7.41
N LYS A 153 1.27 14.01 7.86
CA LYS A 153 2.20 14.79 7.05
C LYS A 153 2.77 13.98 5.88
N THR A 154 3.19 12.76 6.12
CA THR A 154 3.70 11.86 5.07
C THR A 154 2.64 11.58 4.03
N MET A 155 1.38 11.40 4.45
CA MET A 155 0.23 11.20 3.58
C MET A 155 -0.32 12.51 3.00
N GLN A 156 0.23 13.66 3.39
CA GLN A 156 -0.15 15.01 2.96
C GLN A 156 -1.59 15.40 3.38
N LEU A 157 -2.06 14.82 4.48
CA LEU A 157 -3.42 15.01 5.00
C LEU A 157 -3.50 16.03 6.15
N ASP A 158 -2.37 16.58 6.55
CA ASP A 158 -2.26 17.64 7.56
C ASP A 158 -2.53 19.08 7.02
N GLY A 159 -2.74 19.18 5.69
CA GLY A 159 -2.96 20.42 4.96
C GLY A 159 -4.25 20.43 4.13
N GLU A 160 -4.15 21.06 2.95
CA GLU A 160 -5.28 21.36 2.07
C GLU A 160 -5.90 20.12 1.40
N LEU A 161 -5.17 18.98 1.34
CA LEU A 161 -5.71 17.73 0.78
C LEU A 161 -6.78 17.12 1.70
N GLY A 162 -6.70 17.30 3.01
CA GLY A 162 -7.70 16.80 3.96
C GLY A 162 -9.14 17.17 3.61
N PRO A 163 -9.49 18.46 3.42
CA PRO A 163 -10.81 18.89 2.97
C PRO A 163 -11.24 18.29 1.62
N VAL A 164 -10.30 18.05 0.70
CA VAL A 164 -10.57 17.47 -0.61
C VAL A 164 -11.01 16.00 -0.47
N VAL A 165 -10.26 15.19 0.30
CA VAL A 165 -10.64 13.77 0.52
C VAL A 165 -11.95 13.65 1.31
N GLU A 166 -12.26 14.57 2.22
CA GLU A 166 -13.57 14.62 2.88
C GLU A 166 -14.71 14.90 1.91
N LYS A 167 -14.50 15.81 0.96
CA LYS A 167 -15.50 16.16 -0.06
C LYS A 167 -15.74 14.98 -1.00
N SER A 168 -14.67 14.34 -1.46
CA SER A 168 -14.71 13.12 -2.27
C SER A 168 -15.46 12.02 -1.52
N PHE A 169 -15.09 11.70 -0.29
CA PHE A 169 -15.74 10.68 0.51
C PHE A 169 -17.25 10.86 0.66
N LYS A 170 -17.69 12.08 0.99
CA LYS A 170 -19.12 12.39 1.13
C LYS A 170 -19.89 12.24 -0.20
N LYS A 171 -19.26 12.58 -1.31
CA LYS A 171 -19.81 12.39 -2.66
C LYS A 171 -19.87 10.91 -2.99
N PHE A 172 -18.76 10.19 -2.79
CA PHE A 172 -18.63 8.76 -3.05
C PHE A 172 -19.70 7.94 -2.32
N ILE A 173 -19.92 8.18 -1.02
CA ILE A 173 -20.93 7.47 -0.23
C ILE A 173 -22.34 7.64 -0.84
N LYS A 174 -22.73 8.85 -1.24
CA LYS A 174 -24.04 9.10 -1.86
C LYS A 174 -24.21 8.38 -3.18
N LEU A 175 -23.18 8.43 -4.03
CA LEU A 175 -23.23 7.78 -5.34
C LEU A 175 -23.21 6.26 -5.24
N LEU A 176 -22.41 5.73 -4.31
CA LEU A 176 -22.39 4.30 -4.03
C LEU A 176 -23.73 3.82 -3.44
N ASP A 177 -24.35 4.61 -2.57
CA ASP A 177 -25.67 4.28 -2.02
C ASP A 177 -26.75 4.19 -3.11
N GLU A 178 -26.78 5.15 -4.05
CA GLU A 178 -27.69 5.11 -5.19
C GLU A 178 -27.44 3.89 -6.09
N HIS A 179 -26.19 3.48 -6.23
CA HIS A 179 -25.81 2.29 -6.99
C HIS A 179 -26.30 1.01 -6.28
N LEU A 180 -26.04 0.89 -4.98
CA LEU A 180 -26.40 -0.29 -4.17
C LEU A 180 -27.90 -0.40 -3.87
N LYS A 181 -28.71 0.62 -4.15
CA LYS A 181 -30.18 0.51 -4.17
C LYS A 181 -30.69 -0.38 -5.31
N LYS A 182 -29.92 -0.45 -6.41
CA LYS A 182 -30.30 -1.20 -7.62
C LYS A 182 -29.56 -2.51 -7.78
N HIS A 183 -28.34 -2.59 -7.23
CA HIS A 183 -27.44 -3.72 -7.40
C HIS A 183 -26.97 -4.25 -6.05
N LEU A 184 -26.89 -5.57 -5.93
CA LEU A 184 -26.48 -6.23 -4.69
C LEU A 184 -24.98 -6.03 -4.39
N PHE A 185 -24.17 -5.98 -5.47
CA PHE A 185 -22.75 -5.65 -5.46
C PHE A 185 -22.44 -4.68 -6.59
N ILE A 186 -21.23 -4.13 -6.62
CA ILE A 186 -20.85 -3.08 -7.57
C ILE A 186 -20.98 -3.54 -9.03
N PHE A 187 -20.73 -4.81 -9.31
CA PHE A 187 -20.84 -5.36 -10.66
C PHE A 187 -21.94 -6.40 -10.82
N GLY A 188 -23.06 -6.30 -10.06
CA GLY A 188 -24.24 -7.14 -10.20
C GLY A 188 -24.55 -8.00 -8.98
N ASP A 189 -24.76 -9.31 -9.17
CA ASP A 189 -25.19 -10.23 -8.12
C ASP A 189 -24.06 -11.06 -7.51
N ARG A 190 -22.81 -10.63 -7.73
CA ARG A 190 -21.60 -11.31 -7.28
C ARG A 190 -20.55 -10.26 -6.87
N PRO A 191 -19.86 -10.44 -5.72
CA PRO A 191 -18.83 -9.52 -5.31
C PRO A 191 -17.61 -9.60 -6.23
N SER A 192 -17.08 -8.45 -6.58
CA SER A 192 -15.85 -8.26 -7.35
C SER A 192 -14.68 -7.84 -6.47
N ILE A 193 -13.47 -7.80 -7.05
CA ILE A 193 -12.28 -7.25 -6.38
C ILE A 193 -12.52 -5.83 -5.85
N ALA A 194 -13.30 -5.01 -6.57
CA ALA A 194 -13.70 -3.68 -6.13
C ALA A 194 -14.54 -3.70 -4.85
N ASP A 195 -15.48 -4.65 -4.74
CA ASP A 195 -16.32 -4.80 -3.56
C ASP A 195 -15.48 -5.10 -2.32
N PHE A 196 -14.51 -6.00 -2.42
CA PHE A 196 -13.63 -6.36 -1.30
C PHE A 196 -12.76 -5.18 -0.87
N ALA A 197 -12.22 -4.43 -1.82
CA ALA A 197 -11.36 -3.28 -1.53
C ALA A 197 -12.13 -2.14 -0.87
N ILE A 198 -13.27 -1.74 -1.44
CA ILE A 198 -14.12 -0.67 -0.91
C ILE A 198 -14.69 -1.07 0.44
N ALA A 199 -15.22 -2.31 0.58
CA ALA A 199 -15.75 -2.80 1.84
C ALA A 199 -14.67 -2.86 2.93
N GLY A 200 -13.45 -3.25 2.59
CA GLY A 200 -12.32 -3.25 3.51
C GLY A 200 -12.14 -1.89 4.19
N GLN A 201 -12.14 -0.81 3.42
CA GLN A 201 -12.03 0.55 3.93
C GLN A 201 -13.28 0.98 4.71
N LEU A 202 -14.47 0.79 4.15
CA LEU A 202 -15.70 1.29 4.77
C LEU A 202 -16.07 0.55 6.07
N ILE A 203 -15.81 -0.76 6.17
CA ILE A 203 -15.99 -1.54 7.42
C ILE A 203 -15.11 -0.98 8.53
N GLN A 204 -13.88 -0.56 8.22
CA GLN A 204 -13.00 0.08 9.19
C GLN A 204 -13.48 1.49 9.55
N MET A 205 -13.98 2.25 8.58
CA MET A 205 -14.52 3.58 8.82
C MET A 205 -15.80 3.55 9.69
N LEU A 206 -16.62 2.50 9.57
CA LEU A 206 -17.80 2.27 10.43
C LEU A 206 -17.45 1.97 11.90
N LYS A 207 -16.17 1.74 12.23
CA LYS A 207 -15.70 1.65 13.62
C LYS A 207 -15.35 3.02 14.22
N ASP A 208 -15.30 4.07 13.41
CA ASP A 208 -14.90 5.42 13.79
C ASP A 208 -16.12 6.36 13.79
N PRO A 209 -16.39 7.08 14.89
CA PRO A 209 -17.65 7.83 15.06
C PRO A 209 -17.94 8.91 14.02
N THR A 210 -16.90 9.53 13.45
CA THR A 210 -17.09 10.63 12.48
C THR A 210 -17.55 10.12 11.12
N PRO A 211 -16.85 9.18 10.45
CA PRO A 211 -17.31 8.65 9.17
C PRO A 211 -18.57 7.80 9.31
N THR A 212 -18.80 7.10 10.45
CA THR A 212 -20.04 6.38 10.73
C THR A 212 -21.25 7.29 10.56
N LYS A 213 -21.24 8.49 11.17
CA LYS A 213 -22.35 9.43 11.05
C LYS A 213 -22.62 9.88 9.61
N ILE A 214 -21.58 9.96 8.78
CA ILE A 214 -21.72 10.32 7.37
C ILE A 214 -22.37 9.16 6.61
N ILE A 215 -21.91 7.92 6.83
CA ILE A 215 -22.45 6.72 6.19
C ILE A 215 -23.89 6.49 6.63
N GLU A 216 -24.21 6.57 7.92
CA GLU A 216 -25.59 6.41 8.44
C GLU A 216 -26.55 7.43 7.86
N LYS A 217 -26.07 8.66 7.62
CA LYS A 217 -26.91 9.74 7.08
C LYS A 217 -27.15 9.64 5.57
N ASP A 218 -26.10 9.34 4.82
CA ASP A 218 -26.07 9.51 3.37
C ASP A 218 -25.88 8.16 2.61
N GLY A 219 -25.77 7.01 3.32
CA GLY A 219 -25.42 5.70 2.77
C GLY A 219 -26.05 4.54 3.52
N GLU A 220 -27.39 4.51 3.63
CA GLU A 220 -28.11 3.42 4.30
C GLU A 220 -27.85 2.04 3.66
N PHE A 221 -27.86 1.99 2.32
CA PHE A 221 -27.57 0.76 1.57
C PHE A 221 -26.09 0.39 1.65
N VAL A 222 -25.20 1.38 1.67
CA VAL A 222 -23.76 1.18 1.90
C VAL A 222 -23.52 0.52 3.27
N ALA A 223 -24.17 0.98 4.33
CA ALA A 223 -24.01 0.39 5.66
C ALA A 223 -24.45 -1.09 5.69
N LYS A 224 -25.63 -1.40 5.13
CA LYS A 224 -26.13 -2.77 5.01
C LYS A 224 -25.23 -3.66 4.15
N TRP A 225 -24.74 -3.11 3.06
CA TRP A 225 -23.80 -3.81 2.18
C TRP A 225 -22.47 -4.13 2.89
N CYS A 226 -21.95 -3.20 3.71
CA CYS A 226 -20.74 -3.46 4.52
C CYS A 226 -20.92 -4.64 5.50
N GLU A 227 -22.12 -4.77 6.13
CA GLU A 227 -22.42 -5.91 6.98
C GLU A 227 -22.40 -7.21 6.18
N PHE A 228 -23.01 -7.20 4.99
CA PHE A 228 -23.04 -8.33 4.08
C PHE A 228 -21.65 -8.73 3.59
N MET A 229 -20.79 -7.76 3.32
CA MET A 229 -19.40 -7.97 2.88
C MET A 229 -18.49 -8.61 3.94
N SER A 230 -18.95 -8.77 5.19
CA SER A 230 -18.19 -9.51 6.22
C SER A 230 -18.06 -11.02 5.92
N ALA A 231 -19.06 -11.59 5.21
CA ALA A 231 -19.08 -12.96 4.71
C ALA A 231 -19.94 -13.04 3.43
N PRO A 232 -19.48 -12.46 2.33
CA PRO A 232 -20.30 -12.32 1.12
C PRO A 232 -20.48 -13.65 0.40
N MET A 233 -21.62 -13.78 -0.28
CA MET A 233 -21.93 -14.93 -1.14
C MET A 233 -22.45 -14.42 -2.48
N ALA A 234 -22.04 -15.10 -3.57
CA ALA A 234 -22.63 -14.85 -4.87
C ALA A 234 -24.09 -15.32 -4.90
N SER A 235 -24.96 -14.48 -5.42
CA SER A 235 -26.39 -14.83 -5.65
C SER A 235 -26.73 -14.98 -7.13
N GLY A 236 -25.83 -14.55 -8.02
CA GLY A 236 -26.01 -14.59 -9.46
C GLY A 236 -24.74 -14.28 -10.24
N PRO A 237 -24.85 -13.93 -11.51
CA PRO A 237 -23.74 -13.54 -12.37
C PRO A 237 -23.31 -12.09 -12.12
N PHE A 238 -22.17 -11.71 -12.72
CA PHE A 238 -21.86 -10.31 -12.98
C PHE A 238 -22.83 -9.75 -14.01
N ALA A 239 -23.26 -8.51 -13.85
CA ALA A 239 -24.14 -7.81 -14.78
C ALA A 239 -23.36 -7.26 -15.99
N ALA A 240 -24.05 -7.03 -17.10
CA ALA A 240 -23.49 -6.34 -18.22
C ALA A 240 -23.25 -4.85 -17.90
N LEU A 241 -22.23 -4.22 -18.53
CA LEU A 241 -21.93 -2.81 -18.30
C LEU A 241 -23.13 -1.90 -18.60
N ASP A 242 -23.93 -2.25 -19.60
CA ASP A 242 -25.13 -1.49 -19.97
C ASP A 242 -26.19 -1.43 -18.87
N ASP A 243 -26.29 -2.47 -18.05
CA ASP A 243 -27.23 -2.54 -16.93
C ASP A 243 -26.71 -1.73 -15.71
N LEU A 244 -25.40 -1.54 -15.61
CA LEU A 244 -24.74 -0.85 -14.50
C LEU A 244 -24.55 0.65 -14.74
N LYS A 245 -24.39 1.07 -15.99
CA LYS A 245 -23.91 2.40 -16.36
C LYS A 245 -24.73 3.57 -15.81
N GLU A 246 -26.04 3.40 -15.62
CA GLU A 246 -26.90 4.47 -15.11
C GLU A 246 -26.44 4.99 -13.73
N THR A 247 -25.99 4.09 -12.86
CA THR A 247 -25.55 4.44 -11.51
C THR A 247 -24.05 4.34 -11.31
N LEU A 248 -23.34 3.57 -12.15
CA LEU A 248 -21.88 3.46 -12.12
C LEU A 248 -21.20 4.67 -12.75
N ALA A 249 -21.73 5.19 -13.88
CA ALA A 249 -21.11 6.33 -14.56
C ALA A 249 -21.04 7.61 -13.70
N PRO A 250 -22.07 8.00 -12.93
CA PRO A 250 -21.95 9.11 -11.99
C PRO A 250 -20.84 8.93 -10.96
N LEU A 251 -20.61 7.71 -10.47
CA LEU A 251 -19.54 7.42 -9.51
C LEU A 251 -18.16 7.69 -10.13
N PHE A 252 -17.97 7.29 -11.37
CA PHE A 252 -16.74 7.58 -12.12
C PHE A 252 -16.59 9.06 -12.47
N ALA A 253 -17.63 9.70 -13.00
CA ALA A 253 -17.55 11.08 -13.49
C ALA A 253 -17.47 12.10 -12.34
N GLU A 254 -18.31 11.94 -11.29
CA GLU A 254 -18.48 12.97 -10.27
C GLU A 254 -17.55 12.81 -9.07
N ASP A 255 -16.94 11.64 -8.89
CA ASP A 255 -15.96 11.41 -7.83
C ASP A 255 -14.59 11.01 -8.38
N LEU A 256 -14.45 9.86 -9.06
CA LEU A 256 -13.15 9.40 -9.50
C LEU A 256 -12.46 10.37 -10.46
N ALA A 257 -13.14 10.83 -11.49
CA ALA A 257 -12.60 11.80 -12.47
C ALA A 257 -12.45 13.20 -11.89
N ALA A 258 -13.22 13.54 -10.86
CA ALA A 258 -13.13 14.85 -10.20
C ALA A 258 -12.02 14.95 -9.14
N PHE A 259 -11.61 13.83 -8.53
CA PHE A 259 -10.67 13.85 -7.38
C PHE A 259 -9.52 12.87 -7.55
N PHE A 260 -9.79 11.57 -7.66
CA PHE A 260 -8.76 10.54 -7.65
C PHE A 260 -7.89 10.53 -8.91
N LEU A 261 -8.51 10.42 -10.09
CA LEU A 261 -7.78 10.26 -11.35
C LEU A 261 -6.88 11.45 -11.69
N PRO A 262 -7.30 12.72 -11.50
CA PRO A 262 -6.40 13.87 -11.65
C PRO A 262 -5.17 13.80 -10.75
N TRP A 263 -5.40 13.48 -9.46
CA TRP A 263 -4.31 13.33 -8.50
C TRP A 263 -3.37 12.20 -8.89
N ALA A 264 -3.90 11.02 -9.20
CA ALA A 264 -3.12 9.84 -9.54
C ALA A 264 -2.27 10.05 -10.81
N ALA A 265 -2.84 10.74 -11.81
CA ALA A 265 -2.15 11.06 -13.05
C ALA A 265 -0.99 12.03 -12.83
N GLU A 266 -1.20 13.14 -12.10
CA GLU A 266 -0.13 14.11 -11.81
C GLU A 266 0.94 13.51 -10.88
N ASN A 267 0.52 12.70 -9.89
CA ASN A 267 1.42 11.95 -9.01
C ASN A 267 2.34 11.03 -9.82
N LEU A 268 1.80 10.27 -10.77
CA LEU A 268 2.59 9.37 -11.63
C LEU A 268 3.59 10.15 -12.48
N GLU A 269 3.13 11.20 -13.18
CA GLU A 269 4.01 12.00 -14.05
C GLU A 269 5.15 12.65 -13.25
N SER A 270 4.83 13.19 -12.07
CA SER A 270 5.83 13.80 -11.18
C SER A 270 6.84 12.78 -10.67
N ALA A 271 6.38 11.60 -10.24
CA ALA A 271 7.25 10.53 -9.75
C ALA A 271 8.19 10.00 -10.84
N LEU A 272 7.70 9.87 -12.10
CA LEU A 272 8.52 9.46 -13.25
C LEU A 272 9.56 10.51 -13.64
N ALA A 273 9.20 11.81 -13.54
CA ALA A 273 10.12 12.91 -13.81
C ALA A 273 11.13 13.15 -12.68
N GLY A 274 10.95 12.53 -11.52
CA GLY A 274 11.81 12.74 -10.34
C GLY A 274 11.61 14.12 -9.70
N ASN A 275 10.43 14.74 -9.88
CA ASN A 275 10.12 16.04 -9.29
C ASN A 275 9.91 15.92 -7.77
N GLU A 276 10.22 16.98 -7.04
CA GLU A 276 9.95 17.07 -5.59
C GLU A 276 8.49 17.40 -5.29
N SER A 277 7.76 18.00 -6.24
CA SER A 277 6.36 18.36 -6.08
C SER A 277 5.63 18.46 -7.42
N PHE A 278 4.31 18.39 -7.37
CA PHE A 278 3.41 18.60 -8.50
C PHE A 278 2.21 19.44 -8.08
N GLU A 279 1.55 20.03 -9.06
CA GLU A 279 0.29 20.75 -8.86
C GLU A 279 -0.87 19.93 -9.41
N VAL A 280 -1.97 19.89 -8.66
CA VAL A 280 -3.22 19.25 -9.07
C VAL A 280 -4.40 20.14 -8.73
N THR A 281 -5.38 20.23 -9.64
CA THR A 281 -6.55 21.07 -9.48
C THR A 281 -7.80 20.23 -9.21
N PHE A 282 -8.52 20.60 -8.14
CA PHE A 282 -9.79 20.00 -7.73
C PHE A 282 -10.89 21.08 -7.80
N GLY A 283 -11.57 21.14 -8.94
CA GLY A 283 -12.56 22.20 -9.21
C GLY A 283 -11.90 23.57 -9.31
N LYS A 284 -11.94 24.38 -8.25
CA LYS A 284 -11.35 25.73 -8.20
C LYS A 284 -10.04 25.79 -7.39
N ASP A 285 -9.72 24.75 -6.66
CA ASP A 285 -8.61 24.71 -5.73
C ASP A 285 -7.43 23.96 -6.38
N THR A 286 -6.27 24.61 -6.46
CA THR A 286 -5.03 23.99 -6.94
C THR A 286 -4.11 23.77 -5.77
N LEU A 287 -3.71 22.52 -5.55
CA LEU A 287 -2.83 22.10 -4.46
C LEU A 287 -1.45 21.74 -4.99
N LYS A 288 -0.42 22.05 -4.20
CA LYS A 288 0.95 21.63 -4.45
C LYS A 288 1.30 20.48 -3.50
N LEU A 289 1.57 19.31 -4.05
CA LEU A 289 1.79 18.07 -3.31
C LEU A 289 3.13 17.44 -3.69
N ALA A 290 3.68 16.61 -2.82
CA ALA A 290 4.84 15.77 -3.12
C ALA A 290 4.39 14.45 -3.78
N PRO A 291 5.18 13.84 -4.70
CA PRO A 291 4.81 12.58 -5.31
C PRO A 291 4.95 11.41 -4.33
N LEU A 292 3.94 10.53 -4.30
CA LEU A 292 3.94 9.26 -3.59
C LEU A 292 4.31 8.15 -4.57
N ARG A 293 5.50 7.56 -4.41
CA ARG A 293 6.08 6.60 -5.38
C ARG A 293 5.33 5.28 -5.46
N SER A 294 4.79 4.81 -4.33
CA SER A 294 3.98 3.58 -4.29
C SER A 294 2.72 3.73 -5.11
N ALA A 295 1.93 4.78 -4.87
CA ALA A 295 0.73 5.08 -5.63
C ALA A 295 1.02 5.36 -7.12
N ALA A 296 2.19 5.95 -7.45
CA ALA A 296 2.62 6.11 -8.83
C ALA A 296 2.90 4.74 -9.50
N ARG A 297 3.42 3.77 -8.76
CA ARG A 297 3.71 2.42 -9.28
C ARG A 297 2.42 1.66 -9.58
N SER A 298 1.47 1.65 -8.65
CA SER A 298 0.18 0.96 -8.83
C SER A 298 -0.65 1.60 -9.96
N PHE A 299 -0.73 2.93 -10.01
CA PHE A 299 -1.43 3.62 -11.07
C PHE A 299 -0.77 3.45 -12.46
N ARG A 300 0.55 3.31 -12.53
CA ARG A 300 1.26 2.95 -13.78
C ARG A 300 0.83 1.57 -14.28
N GLU A 301 0.66 0.60 -13.39
CA GLU A 301 0.17 -0.72 -13.75
C GLU A 301 -1.29 -0.67 -14.21
N LEU A 302 -2.13 0.11 -13.54
CA LEU A 302 -3.51 0.36 -13.97
C LEU A 302 -3.57 0.95 -15.39
N ARG A 303 -2.74 1.96 -15.70
CA ARG A 303 -2.61 2.51 -17.05
C ARG A 303 -2.15 1.47 -18.06
N ARG A 304 -1.21 0.61 -17.71
CA ARG A 304 -0.76 -0.48 -18.56
C ARG A 304 -1.91 -1.44 -18.89
N LYS A 305 -2.72 -1.81 -17.91
CA LYS A 305 -3.94 -2.63 -18.11
C LYS A 305 -4.92 -1.90 -19.03
N PHE A 306 -5.13 -0.60 -18.86
CA PHE A 306 -6.00 0.21 -19.74
C PHE A 306 -5.53 0.20 -21.19
N LEU A 307 -4.24 0.41 -21.45
CA LEU A 307 -3.67 0.41 -22.79
C LEU A 307 -3.90 -0.92 -23.53
N MET A 308 -3.95 -2.03 -22.84
CA MET A 308 -4.26 -3.34 -23.42
C MET A 308 -5.74 -3.49 -23.77
N GLY A 309 -6.63 -2.83 -23.03
CA GLY A 309 -8.09 -2.88 -23.22
C GLY A 309 -8.70 -1.67 -23.93
N GLN A 310 -7.94 -0.63 -24.29
CA GLN A 310 -8.44 0.65 -24.80
C GLN A 310 -9.22 0.57 -26.14
N THR A 311 -9.06 -0.53 -26.87
CA THR A 311 -9.80 -0.79 -28.13
C THR A 311 -11.14 -1.48 -27.91
N ILE A 312 -11.48 -1.84 -26.67
CA ILE A 312 -12.76 -2.44 -26.30
C ILE A 312 -13.80 -1.31 -26.29
N GLU A 313 -14.68 -1.30 -27.30
CA GLU A 313 -15.65 -0.22 -27.50
C GLU A 313 -16.53 0.10 -26.28
N PRO A 314 -17.09 -0.86 -25.52
CA PRO A 314 -17.86 -0.53 -24.31
C PRO A 314 -17.03 0.19 -23.25
N LEU A 315 -15.75 -0.22 -23.04
CA LEU A 315 -14.86 0.43 -22.10
C LEU A 315 -14.52 1.84 -22.53
N LYS A 316 -14.14 2.01 -23.81
CA LYS A 316 -13.80 3.32 -24.35
C LYS A 316 -14.97 4.29 -24.27
N ALA A 317 -16.15 3.87 -24.68
CA ALA A 317 -17.36 4.69 -24.61
C ALA A 317 -17.68 5.11 -23.16
N PHE A 318 -17.54 4.20 -22.20
CA PHE A 318 -17.76 4.50 -20.79
C PHE A 318 -16.72 5.48 -20.24
N THR A 319 -15.43 5.25 -20.48
CA THR A 319 -14.36 6.12 -19.96
C THR A 319 -14.36 7.51 -20.63
N ASP A 320 -14.75 7.61 -21.90
CA ASP A 320 -14.93 8.89 -22.58
C ASP A 320 -16.13 9.66 -22.00
N ALA A 321 -17.26 8.98 -21.79
CA ALA A 321 -18.47 9.60 -21.22
C ALA A 321 -18.28 10.06 -19.77
N THR A 322 -17.36 9.44 -19.03
CA THR A 322 -17.03 9.79 -17.64
C THR A 322 -15.79 10.67 -17.50
N GLU A 323 -15.24 11.16 -18.62
CA GLU A 323 -14.01 11.98 -18.67
C GLU A 323 -12.77 11.28 -18.05
N SER A 324 -12.83 9.95 -17.85
CA SER A 324 -11.74 9.17 -17.24
C SER A 324 -10.59 8.90 -18.22
N THR A 325 -10.88 8.82 -19.53
CA THR A 325 -9.91 8.50 -20.59
C THR A 325 -8.69 9.42 -20.56
N VAL A 326 -8.89 10.73 -20.35
CA VAL A 326 -7.82 11.73 -20.37
C VAL A 326 -6.74 11.45 -19.31
N PHE A 327 -7.09 10.87 -18.17
CA PHE A 327 -6.15 10.52 -17.11
C PHE A 327 -5.50 9.15 -17.33
N LEU A 328 -6.23 8.23 -17.93
CA LEU A 328 -5.77 6.86 -18.22
C LEU A 328 -4.86 6.77 -19.44
N LEU A 329 -5.09 7.60 -20.46
CA LEU A 329 -4.30 7.63 -21.72
C LEU A 329 -3.23 8.72 -21.76
N ARG A 330 -3.10 9.56 -20.75
CA ARG A 330 -2.17 10.68 -20.78
C ARG A 330 -0.77 10.18 -21.14
N PRO A 331 -0.20 10.62 -22.29
CA PRO A 331 1.16 10.26 -22.66
C PRO A 331 2.11 10.87 -21.61
N PRO A 332 3.25 10.23 -21.31
CA PRO A 332 4.27 10.84 -20.47
C PRO A 332 4.66 12.19 -21.06
N ARG A 333 4.71 13.24 -20.23
CA ARG A 333 5.20 14.56 -20.67
C ARG A 333 6.59 14.35 -21.28
N GLN A 334 6.78 14.80 -22.51
CA GLN A 334 8.09 14.75 -23.16
C GLN A 334 9.10 15.42 -22.25
N ASP A 335 10.15 14.68 -21.94
CA ASP A 335 11.23 15.04 -21.04
C ASP A 335 11.68 16.49 -21.23
N GLN A 336 11.43 17.35 -20.26
CA GLN A 336 12.16 18.60 -20.08
C GLN A 336 13.44 18.35 -19.28
N ARG A 337 14.08 17.20 -19.45
CA ARG A 337 15.45 17.06 -18.95
C ARG A 337 16.31 18.02 -19.76
N PRO A 338 17.09 18.88 -19.09
CA PRO A 338 18.16 19.57 -19.80
C PRO A 338 19.01 18.52 -20.51
N PRO A 339 19.49 18.80 -21.73
CA PRO A 339 20.36 17.87 -22.44
C PRO A 339 21.46 17.42 -21.45
N ARG A 340 21.64 16.11 -21.30
CA ARG A 340 22.85 15.61 -20.64
C ARG A 340 24.02 16.22 -21.43
N ASP A 341 24.86 16.97 -20.75
CA ASP A 341 26.13 17.40 -21.33
C ASP A 341 26.79 16.15 -21.89
N GLU A 342 26.94 16.12 -23.20
CA GLU A 342 27.69 15.07 -23.88
C GLU A 342 29.11 15.07 -23.30
N PRO A 343 29.68 13.91 -23.01
CA PRO A 343 31.07 13.88 -22.57
C PRO A 343 31.92 14.51 -23.66
N VAL A 344 32.67 15.56 -23.29
CA VAL A 344 33.65 16.20 -24.09
C VAL A 344 34.62 15.12 -24.63
N THR A 345 34.55 14.84 -25.91
CA THR A 345 35.56 14.03 -26.60
C THR A 345 36.88 14.76 -26.56
N GLU A 346 37.80 14.31 -25.72
CA GLU A 346 39.18 14.71 -25.81
C GLU A 346 39.77 14.18 -27.12
N SER A 347 40.27 15.13 -27.88
CA SER A 347 40.91 14.96 -29.16
C SER A 347 42.29 14.33 -29.04
N GLU A 348 42.54 13.44 -30.01
CA GLU A 348 43.80 13.21 -30.71
C GLU A 348 45.11 13.10 -29.92
N THR A 349 45.71 11.93 -29.98
CA THR A 349 47.15 11.76 -30.09
C THR A 349 47.51 10.71 -31.14
N PRO A 350 48.63 10.90 -31.88
CA PRO A 350 48.79 10.32 -33.20
C PRO A 350 49.45 8.93 -33.22
N GLU A 351 49.31 8.33 -34.38
CA GLU A 351 49.83 7.06 -34.82
C GLU A 351 51.29 6.79 -34.53
N ALA A 352 51.62 5.55 -34.17
CA ALA A 352 52.91 4.91 -34.53
C ALA A 352 52.69 3.45 -34.85
N ASP A 353 53.00 3.17 -36.06
CA ASP A 353 53.14 2.02 -36.90
C ASP A 353 53.86 0.80 -36.27
N ALA A 354 53.50 -0.36 -36.74
CA ALA A 354 54.33 -1.53 -37.10
C ALA A 354 53.81 -2.90 -36.60
N SER A 355 53.12 -3.59 -37.47
CA SER A 355 53.52 -4.89 -38.08
C SER A 355 53.59 -6.16 -37.23
N GLU A 356 52.79 -7.09 -37.74
CA GLU A 356 53.10 -8.50 -38.07
C GLU A 356 53.01 -9.63 -37.02
N THR A 357 52.12 -10.51 -37.36
CA THR A 357 52.18 -11.99 -37.57
C THR A 357 51.96 -12.95 -36.41
N SER A 358 50.98 -13.73 -36.63
CA SER A 358 50.88 -15.20 -36.82
C SER A 358 50.57 -16.09 -35.61
N GLU A 359 49.47 -16.81 -35.86
CA GLU A 359 49.22 -18.25 -35.71
C GLU A 359 49.28 -18.96 -34.36
N ALA A 360 48.07 -19.48 -34.06
CA ALA A 360 47.74 -20.90 -33.83
C ALA A 360 48.27 -21.62 -32.54
N GLU A 361 47.45 -22.19 -31.78
CA GLU A 361 47.10 -23.58 -31.64
C GLU A 361 46.66 -23.96 -30.22
N ALA A 362 45.81 -24.93 -30.20
CA ALA A 362 45.08 -25.56 -29.09
C ALA A 362 45.96 -26.27 -28.07
N ALA A 363 45.50 -26.44 -26.84
CA ALA A 363 45.31 -27.70 -26.14
C ALA A 363 45.02 -27.53 -24.63
N GLN A 364 44.06 -28.31 -24.18
CA GLN A 364 43.71 -28.66 -22.77
C GLN A 364 44.71 -29.67 -22.19
N PRO A 365 44.40 -30.18 -20.98
CA PRO A 365 44.51 -29.65 -19.61
C PRO A 365 45.55 -30.45 -18.76
N ARG A 366 45.82 -30.07 -17.51
CA ARG A 366 46.16 -31.01 -16.41
C ARG A 366 46.26 -30.35 -15.03
N ASP A 367 45.86 -31.18 -14.09
CA ASP A 367 45.84 -31.11 -12.63
C ASP A 367 47.09 -30.64 -11.91
N GLY A 368 46.88 -30.13 -10.66
CA GLY A 368 47.75 -30.43 -9.57
C GLY A 368 48.22 -29.30 -8.65
N GLU A 369 47.79 -29.44 -7.39
CA GLU A 369 48.54 -29.18 -6.15
C GLU A 369 48.92 -27.78 -5.68
N SER A 370 48.37 -27.48 -4.48
CA SER A 370 48.96 -26.96 -3.25
C SER A 370 50.05 -25.87 -3.29
N GLY A 371 49.82 -24.84 -2.51
CA GLY A 371 50.88 -23.89 -2.11
C GLY A 371 50.41 -22.77 -1.20
N GLU A 372 50.64 -22.91 0.08
CA GLU A 372 50.57 -21.87 1.10
C GLU A 372 51.45 -20.65 0.70
N GLU A 373 50.90 -19.45 0.91
CA GLU A 373 51.73 -18.22 1.18
C GLU A 373 50.82 -17.13 1.64
N SER A 374 50.91 -16.78 2.84
CA SER A 374 51.64 -15.87 3.70
C SER A 374 50.94 -14.51 3.87
N ASP A 375 50.62 -14.29 5.08
CA ASP A 375 49.94 -13.26 5.89
C ASP A 375 50.64 -11.87 5.92
N ALA A 376 51.14 -11.35 4.82
CA ALA A 376 51.92 -10.08 4.84
C ALA A 376 51.23 -8.86 4.21
N THR A 377 50.08 -9.03 3.50
CA THR A 377 49.49 -7.92 2.71
C THR A 377 48.28 -7.27 3.36
N ARG A 378 47.78 -7.81 4.48
CA ARG A 378 46.57 -7.27 5.20
C ARG A 378 46.87 -6.20 6.25
N ARG A 379 48.12 -5.88 6.56
CA ARG A 379 48.49 -4.92 7.62
C ARG A 379 48.76 -3.49 7.17
N ARG A 380 48.72 -3.14 5.89
CA ARG A 380 49.05 -1.77 5.40
C ARG A 380 47.85 -0.83 5.17
N LYS A 381 46.61 -1.26 5.28
CA LYS A 381 45.42 -0.38 5.07
C LYS A 381 44.75 0.17 6.33
N ARG A 382 45.23 -0.18 7.54
CA ARG A 382 44.61 0.23 8.82
C ARG A 382 45.34 1.35 9.58
N ARG A 383 46.36 2.00 9.01
CA ARG A 383 47.19 2.94 9.77
C ARG A 383 47.19 4.40 9.30
N ARG A 384 46.14 4.83 8.57
CA ARG A 384 46.10 6.22 8.06
C ARG A 384 44.81 6.99 8.38
N ARG A 385 44.13 6.72 9.51
CA ARG A 385 43.06 7.58 10.06
C ARG A 385 43.09 7.64 11.57
N ARG A 386 44.15 8.27 12.12
CA ARG A 386 44.16 8.79 13.49
C ARG A 386 45.14 9.92 13.59
N ARG A 387 44.66 11.14 13.40
CA ARG A 387 45.18 12.38 14.05
C ARG A 387 44.30 13.57 13.72
N GLY A 388 43.86 14.22 14.78
CA GLY A 388 43.22 15.53 14.81
C GLY A 388 41.73 15.44 15.18
N GLY A 389 41.24 15.96 16.27
CA GLY A 389 41.72 16.86 17.29
C GLY A 389 40.58 17.06 18.27
N ARG A 390 40.88 17.21 19.53
CA ARG A 390 39.95 17.49 20.65
C ARG A 390 39.24 18.84 20.44
N ASN A 391 37.91 18.92 20.67
CA ASN A 391 37.40 19.93 21.58
C ASN A 391 36.01 19.52 22.14
N ARG A 392 35.73 20.02 23.36
CA ARG A 392 34.59 19.73 24.24
C ARG A 392 33.33 20.45 23.78
N GLY A 393 32.16 19.83 24.06
CA GLY A 393 30.87 20.49 24.10
C GLY A 393 29.79 19.44 24.38
N GLU A 394 29.24 19.49 25.57
CA GLU A 394 28.10 18.69 26.02
C GLU A 394 26.83 19.12 25.25
N GLY A 395 26.06 18.14 24.79
CA GLY A 395 24.76 18.35 24.15
C GLY A 395 24.23 17.00 23.67
N GLU A 396 23.34 16.43 24.43
CA GLU A 396 22.57 15.23 24.06
C GLU A 396 21.70 15.57 22.83
N ASP A 397 21.95 14.89 21.71
CA ASP A 397 21.04 14.85 20.58
C ASP A 397 21.04 13.45 19.99
N VAL A 398 19.91 12.76 20.22
CA VAL A 398 19.64 11.46 19.63
C VAL A 398 19.01 11.70 18.25
N SER A 399 19.85 11.89 17.25
CA SER A 399 19.43 11.87 15.84
C SER A 399 19.74 10.48 15.27
N GLY A 400 18.70 9.66 15.15
CA GLY A 400 18.72 8.46 14.32
C GLY A 400 18.74 8.84 12.86
N GLU A 401 19.80 8.48 12.15
CA GLU A 401 19.90 8.58 10.70
C GLU A 401 18.82 7.70 10.04
N VAL A 402 17.85 8.35 9.43
CA VAL A 402 16.91 7.72 8.50
C VAL A 402 17.64 7.55 7.17
N MET A 403 17.99 6.33 6.82
CA MET A 403 18.45 5.98 5.47
C MET A 403 17.25 6.07 4.53
N ALA A 404 17.29 7.06 3.64
CA ALA A 404 16.34 7.24 2.56
C ALA A 404 16.69 6.29 1.43
N ASP A 405 15.91 5.20 1.26
CA ASP A 405 15.76 4.53 -0.03
C ASP A 405 14.33 3.98 -0.14
N GLY A 406 13.66 4.49 -1.16
CA GLY A 406 12.23 4.50 -1.34
C GLY A 406 11.56 3.17 -1.67
N GLU A 407 10.97 2.53 -0.70
CA GLU A 407 9.98 1.46 -0.89
C GLU A 407 8.84 1.47 0.16
N ALA A 408 8.70 2.54 0.96
CA ALA A 408 7.89 2.54 2.18
C ALA A 408 6.47 3.14 2.08
N ASP A 409 6.05 3.72 0.94
CA ASP A 409 4.92 4.66 0.95
C ASP A 409 3.51 4.06 1.00
N ALA A 410 3.29 2.79 0.61
CA ALA A 410 1.97 2.15 0.75
C ALA A 410 1.84 1.30 2.01
N ALA A 411 2.96 0.94 2.60
CA ALA A 411 3.04 0.05 3.76
C ALA A 411 3.02 0.79 5.11
N ALA A 412 3.16 2.11 5.08
CA ALA A 412 3.33 2.92 6.30
C ALA A 412 2.04 3.04 7.15
N GLU A 413 0.87 2.71 6.59
CA GLU A 413 -0.39 2.88 7.31
C GLU A 413 -0.59 1.88 8.45
N ASP A 414 -0.06 0.66 8.30
CA ASP A 414 -0.19 -0.38 9.32
C ASP A 414 1.03 -0.51 10.25
N ASP A 415 2.22 -0.02 9.85
CA ASP A 415 3.47 -0.24 10.58
C ASP A 415 3.66 0.63 11.83
N VAL A 416 2.99 1.78 11.89
CA VAL A 416 3.31 2.80 12.90
C VAL A 416 2.65 2.55 14.25
N VAL A 417 1.56 1.76 14.30
CA VAL A 417 0.90 1.41 15.57
C VAL A 417 1.81 0.59 16.48
N ASN A 418 2.82 -0.07 15.91
CA ASN A 418 3.67 -1.01 16.64
C ASN A 418 5.04 -0.46 17.09
N GLY A 419 5.51 0.66 16.55
CA GLY A 419 6.73 1.30 16.99
C GLY A 419 6.67 1.77 18.46
N ALA A 420 5.46 2.09 18.93
CA ALA A 420 5.22 2.54 20.29
C ALA A 420 5.22 1.40 21.33
N ALA A 421 5.02 0.15 20.87
CA ALA A 421 4.88 -1.00 21.75
C ALA A 421 6.18 -1.80 21.97
N SER A 422 7.20 -1.63 21.12
CA SER A 422 8.44 -2.39 21.18
C SER A 422 9.59 -1.73 21.97
N ALA A 423 9.37 -0.56 22.57
CA ALA A 423 10.43 0.24 23.22
C ALA A 423 10.67 -0.04 24.70
N SER A 424 10.09 -1.08 25.27
CA SER A 424 10.35 -1.40 26.70
C SER A 424 10.21 -2.90 26.97
N ASP A 425 11.28 -3.66 26.93
CA ASP A 425 11.55 -4.76 27.85
C ASP A 425 13.03 -5.19 27.81
N ASP A 426 13.83 -4.54 28.64
CA ASP A 426 15.04 -5.10 29.23
C ASP A 426 14.82 -5.07 30.76
N GLY A 427 14.05 -6.01 31.28
CA GLY A 427 13.77 -6.12 32.69
C GLY A 427 13.46 -7.56 33.12
N ALA A 428 14.45 -8.21 33.71
CA ALA A 428 14.48 -9.57 34.19
C ALA A 428 13.18 -10.06 34.90
N ALA A 429 12.76 -11.24 34.52
CA ALA A 429 11.74 -12.02 35.22
C ALA A 429 12.22 -12.42 36.62
N PRO A 430 11.39 -12.33 37.68
CA PRO A 430 11.61 -13.05 38.91
C PRO A 430 11.09 -14.49 38.78
N THR A 431 11.93 -15.42 39.21
CA THR A 431 11.62 -16.84 39.41
C THR A 431 10.50 -17.00 40.45
N PRO A 432 9.59 -17.96 40.29
CA PRO A 432 8.65 -18.31 41.37
C PRO A 432 9.33 -19.15 42.41
N ASP A 433 9.30 -18.68 43.67
CA ASP A 433 9.58 -19.49 44.84
C ASP A 433 8.38 -20.42 45.12
N ASP A 434 8.70 -21.70 45.20
CA ASP A 434 7.89 -22.72 45.86
C ASP A 434 7.80 -22.37 47.35
N ASP A 435 6.59 -22.25 47.87
CA ASP A 435 6.33 -22.70 49.24
C ASP A 435 4.86 -23.10 49.41
N ALA A 436 4.74 -24.35 49.84
CA ALA A 436 3.52 -25.03 50.20
C ALA A 436 3.12 -24.74 51.66
N GLN A 437 1.87 -25.09 52.02
CA GLN A 437 1.28 -25.35 53.35
C GLN A 437 0.66 -24.13 54.03
N ASP A 438 -0.66 -24.06 54.09
CA ASP A 438 -1.67 -24.71 54.96
C ASP A 438 -3.07 -24.40 54.47
#